data_8943d6210ba1aaabec67002812972fc0
#
_entry.id   8943d6210ba1aaabec67002812972fc0
#
_cell.length_a   1.000
_cell.length_b   1.000
_cell.length_c   1.000
_cell.angle_alpha   90.00
_cell.angle_beta   90.00
_cell.angle_gamma   90.00
#
_symmetry.space_group_name_H-M   'P 1'
#
loop_
_entity.id
_entity.type
_entity.pdbx_description
1 polymer ?
#
loop_
_entity_poly.entity_id
_entity_poly.type
_entity_poly.pdbx_seq_one_letter_code
_entity_poly.pdbx_strand_id
1 'polypeptide(L)'
;MRKAAYRKMREERLKRQQQGRPYKVKSERGYNENASRHTSAPETERKHSHLTSYLNSSYIHAMNQLGGQHARQRIVAYVESYDDVFFWSNLLRPLETEKYFFEVMLPSRTSLCKGKKIAMANDLGNRLGHCMIACVDADYDYLMQGATLTSAEVFNNPYIFHTYVYAIENFQCYAPGLQNVCVMATLNDHHIFDFEAFLRNYSVIIWPLFVWNIWCYRYGTYKQFSMLDFYHIVQLQQLNFYHPEQTLEHLRHLVNAKINRLQKQFPQGRTTYKPLREELLQLGLTPETTYLYMRGHDLFDGIASPLLCI
;
A
#
# COMPACT_ATOMS: atom_id res chain seq x y z
N MET A 1 -32.57 5.23 0.24
CA MET A 1 -31.78 6.45 -0.02
C MET A 1 -30.26 6.25 -0.04
N ARG A 2 -29.65 5.39 0.79
CA ARG A 2 -28.18 5.22 0.91
C ARG A 2 -27.51 4.55 -0.29
N LYS A 3 -28.14 3.58 -0.98
CA LYS A 3 -27.59 2.94 -2.19
C LYS A 3 -27.35 3.91 -3.35
N ALA A 4 -28.20 4.95 -3.49
CA ALA A 4 -28.03 5.98 -4.52
C ALA A 4 -26.84 6.91 -4.22
N ALA A 5 -26.59 7.24 -2.95
CA ALA A 5 -25.47 8.08 -2.53
C ALA A 5 -24.12 7.36 -2.77
N TYR A 6 -24.03 6.07 -2.42
CA TYR A 6 -22.82 5.26 -2.64
C TYR A 6 -22.54 5.08 -4.15
N ARG A 7 -23.56 4.80 -4.95
CA ARG A 7 -23.44 4.70 -6.41
C ARG A 7 -22.95 6.01 -7.03
N LYS A 8 -23.47 7.14 -6.56
CA LYS A 8 -23.04 8.48 -7.00
C LYS A 8 -21.59 8.80 -6.62
N MET A 9 -21.14 8.47 -5.42
CA MET A 9 -19.74 8.59 -5.00
C MET A 9 -18.79 7.73 -5.85
N ARG A 10 -19.19 6.49 -6.17
CA ARG A 10 -18.40 5.59 -7.02
C ARG A 10 -18.27 6.12 -8.46
N GLU A 11 -19.37 6.64 -9.02
CA GLU A 11 -19.38 7.25 -10.36
C GLU A 11 -18.52 8.52 -10.41
N GLU A 12 -18.58 9.36 -9.37
CA GLU A 12 -17.71 10.55 -9.25
C GLU A 12 -16.24 10.19 -9.12
N ARG A 13 -15.91 9.14 -8.38
CA ARG A 13 -14.53 8.63 -8.25
C ARG A 13 -14.00 8.10 -9.59
N LEU A 14 -14.81 7.34 -10.34
CA LEU A 14 -14.46 6.85 -11.68
C LEU A 14 -14.30 8.01 -12.68
N LYS A 15 -15.15 9.03 -12.64
CA LYS A 15 -15.02 10.23 -13.48
C LYS A 15 -13.74 11.01 -13.18
N ARG A 16 -13.35 11.15 -11.91
CA ARG A 16 -12.08 11.79 -11.51
C ARG A 16 -10.85 11.01 -11.99
N GLN A 17 -10.90 9.68 -11.97
CA GLN A 17 -9.83 8.83 -12.51
C GLN A 17 -9.70 8.93 -14.04
N GLN A 18 -10.81 9.12 -14.77
CA GLN A 18 -10.82 9.29 -16.23
C GLN A 18 -10.37 10.67 -16.69
N GLN A 19 -10.56 11.72 -15.88
CA GLN A 19 -10.13 13.09 -16.18
C GLN A 19 -8.60 13.31 -16.03
N GLY A 20 -7.86 12.36 -15.47
CA GLY A 20 -6.40 12.41 -15.32
C GLY A 20 -5.60 11.87 -16.51
N ARG A 21 -6.19 11.56 -17.67
CA ARG A 21 -5.44 11.12 -18.86
C ARG A 21 -4.97 12.30 -19.69
N PRO A 22 -3.67 12.44 -19.99
CA PRO A 22 -3.19 13.52 -20.83
C PRO A 22 -3.68 13.35 -22.26
N TYR A 23 -4.22 14.40 -22.81
CA TYR A 23 -4.66 14.52 -24.20
C TYR A 23 -3.46 14.42 -25.14
N LYS A 24 -3.48 13.48 -26.10
CA LYS A 24 -2.51 13.42 -27.19
C LYS A 24 -2.86 14.48 -28.22
N VAL A 25 -2.05 15.50 -28.32
CA VAL A 25 -2.11 16.48 -29.42
C VAL A 25 -1.49 15.85 -30.66
N LYS A 26 -2.28 15.78 -31.75
CA LYS A 26 -1.78 15.45 -33.09
C LYS A 26 -0.95 16.61 -33.62
N SER A 27 0.26 16.32 -34.06
CA SER A 27 1.11 17.26 -34.77
C SER A 27 0.59 17.44 -36.20
N GLU A 28 0.27 18.65 -36.61
CA GLU A 28 0.18 19.02 -38.03
C GLU A 28 1.38 19.90 -38.42
N ARG A 29 1.95 19.58 -39.55
CA ARG A 29 3.12 20.19 -40.17
C ARG A 29 2.75 21.56 -40.79
N GLY A 30 3.67 22.48 -40.75
CA GLY A 30 3.65 23.68 -41.57
C GLY A 30 5.01 24.37 -41.60
N TYR A 31 5.66 24.26 -42.73
CA TYR A 31 6.89 24.98 -43.09
C TYR A 31 6.73 26.50 -43.02
N ASN A 32 7.74 27.22 -42.59
CA ASN A 32 8.31 28.35 -43.39
C ASN A 32 9.69 28.77 -42.83
N GLU A 33 10.63 28.83 -43.79
CA GLU A 33 11.94 29.48 -43.67
C GLU A 33 11.78 31.01 -43.70
N ASN A 34 12.50 31.75 -42.88
CA ASN A 34 13.45 32.79 -43.36
C ASN A 34 14.14 33.49 -42.22
N ALA A 35 15.39 33.70 -42.49
CA ALA A 35 16.49 34.25 -41.73
C ALA A 35 16.25 35.59 -41.05
N SER A 36 16.87 35.77 -39.86
CA SER A 36 17.77 36.88 -39.59
C SER A 36 18.65 36.60 -38.38
N ARG A 37 19.95 36.74 -38.56
CA ARG A 37 20.99 36.59 -37.55
C ARG A 37 20.88 37.78 -36.58
N HIS A 38 20.70 37.47 -35.28
CA HIS A 38 21.14 38.29 -34.19
C HIS A 38 21.86 37.41 -33.17
N THR A 39 23.15 37.70 -33.02
CA THR A 39 24.00 37.19 -31.95
C THR A 39 23.50 37.75 -30.64
N SER A 40 22.92 36.91 -29.79
CA SER A 40 22.67 37.16 -28.37
C SER A 40 23.44 36.20 -27.54
N ALA A 41 24.07 36.66 -26.49
CA ALA A 41 24.85 35.92 -25.50
C ALA A 41 24.04 34.76 -24.90
N PRO A 42 24.70 33.71 -24.38
CA PRO A 42 23.98 32.56 -23.83
C PRO A 42 23.16 32.99 -22.62
N GLU A 43 21.83 32.98 -22.76
CA GLU A 43 20.91 32.99 -21.63
C GLU A 43 21.18 31.75 -20.78
N THR A 44 21.82 31.94 -19.63
CA THR A 44 21.84 30.96 -18.57
C THR A 44 20.39 30.71 -18.18
N GLU A 45 19.83 29.59 -18.61
CA GLU A 45 18.56 29.06 -18.09
C GLU A 45 18.66 29.01 -16.56
N ARG A 46 18.06 30.02 -15.91
CA ARG A 46 17.78 29.96 -14.47
C ARG A 46 16.76 28.82 -14.28
N LYS A 47 17.24 27.62 -14.03
CA LYS A 47 16.40 26.53 -13.53
C LYS A 47 15.72 27.06 -12.28
N HIS A 48 14.43 27.35 -12.36
CA HIS A 48 13.60 27.61 -11.19
C HIS A 48 13.53 26.30 -10.39
N SER A 49 14.51 26.12 -9.51
CA SER A 49 14.48 25.04 -8.55
C SER A 49 13.39 25.36 -7.52
N HIS A 50 12.32 24.58 -7.51
CA HIS A 50 11.28 24.73 -6.48
C HIS A 50 11.89 24.53 -5.10
N LEU A 51 11.53 25.37 -4.15
CA LEU A 51 12.01 25.35 -2.74
C LEU A 51 11.86 23.94 -2.12
N THR A 52 10.82 23.22 -2.52
CA THR A 52 10.55 21.83 -2.12
C THR A 52 11.62 20.83 -2.55
N SER A 53 12.44 21.12 -3.56
CA SER A 53 13.55 20.27 -4.00
C SER A 53 14.71 20.24 -3.01
N TYR A 54 14.79 21.21 -2.10
CA TYR A 54 15.84 21.34 -1.09
C TYR A 54 15.42 20.89 0.30
N LEU A 55 14.14 20.51 0.50
CA LEU A 55 13.68 20.00 1.79
C LEU A 55 14.36 18.67 2.09
N ASN A 56 15.14 18.65 3.15
CA ASN A 56 15.79 17.47 3.71
C ASN A 56 15.87 17.58 5.23
N SER A 57 16.24 16.49 5.90
CA SER A 57 16.34 16.45 7.36
C SER A 57 17.23 17.57 7.93
N SER A 58 18.37 17.86 7.29
CA SER A 58 19.29 18.92 7.72
C SER A 58 18.68 20.30 7.62
N TYR A 59 17.89 20.57 6.57
CA TYR A 59 17.15 21.84 6.43
C TYR A 59 16.09 21.99 7.52
N ILE A 60 15.31 20.97 7.79
CA ILE A 60 14.30 20.98 8.86
C ILE A 60 14.98 21.17 10.22
N HIS A 61 16.11 20.49 10.45
CA HIS A 61 16.90 20.67 11.65
C HIS A 61 17.36 22.13 11.82
N ALA A 62 17.90 22.75 10.77
CA ALA A 62 18.30 24.16 10.81
C ALA A 62 17.11 25.10 11.11
N MET A 63 15.95 24.85 10.50
CA MET A 63 14.73 25.60 10.79
C MET A 63 14.28 25.44 12.25
N ASN A 64 14.38 24.24 12.81
CA ASN A 64 14.08 23.97 14.22
C ASN A 64 15.02 24.77 15.16
N GLN A 65 16.28 24.94 14.78
CA GLN A 65 17.26 25.73 15.57
C GLN A 65 16.97 27.25 15.58
N LEU A 66 16.31 27.76 14.52
CA LEU A 66 15.87 29.14 14.43
C LEU A 66 14.63 29.44 15.29
N GLY A 67 13.92 28.40 15.73
CA GLY A 67 12.84 28.52 16.71
C GLY A 67 13.40 28.96 18.09
N GLY A 68 12.58 29.67 18.89
CA GLY A 68 12.96 30.04 20.25
C GLY A 68 13.29 28.82 21.12
N GLN A 69 14.03 29.00 22.22
CA GLN A 69 14.49 27.93 23.11
C GLN A 69 13.37 26.99 23.63
N HIS A 70 12.12 27.43 23.61
CA HIS A 70 10.95 26.67 24.03
C HIS A 70 10.09 26.15 22.87
N ALA A 71 10.51 26.37 21.59
CA ALA A 71 9.76 25.90 20.45
C ALA A 71 9.94 24.37 20.28
N ARG A 72 8.82 23.65 20.12
CA ARG A 72 8.85 22.22 19.80
C ARG A 72 9.54 22.01 18.45
N GLN A 73 10.38 21.01 18.38
CA GLN A 73 11.04 20.61 17.13
C GLN A 73 10.05 19.88 16.23
N ARG A 74 10.03 20.27 14.96
CA ARG A 74 9.22 19.63 13.94
C ARG A 74 9.94 18.43 13.36
N ILE A 75 9.25 17.30 13.27
CA ILE A 75 9.65 16.12 12.50
C ILE A 75 8.64 15.98 11.36
N VAL A 76 9.11 16.08 10.12
CA VAL A 76 8.27 15.91 8.93
C VAL A 76 8.14 14.41 8.63
N ALA A 77 6.91 13.92 8.53
CA ALA A 77 6.59 12.55 8.13
C ALA A 77 5.94 12.56 6.75
N TYR A 78 6.66 12.11 5.72
CA TYR A 78 6.11 11.98 4.37
C TYR A 78 5.30 10.70 4.23
N VAL A 79 4.14 10.79 3.58
CA VAL A 79 3.24 9.68 3.28
C VAL A 79 2.93 9.60 1.78
N GLU A 80 2.42 8.45 1.31
CA GLU A 80 2.22 8.18 -0.12
C GLU A 80 0.96 8.84 -0.69
N SER A 81 -0.11 8.93 0.11
CA SER A 81 -1.42 9.43 -0.32
C SER A 81 -2.11 10.29 0.73
N TYR A 82 -3.20 10.97 0.34
CA TYR A 82 -4.03 11.74 1.29
C TYR A 82 -4.73 10.84 2.32
N ASP A 83 -5.07 9.61 1.93
CA ASP A 83 -5.74 8.66 2.83
C ASP A 83 -4.79 8.24 3.97
N ASP A 84 -3.47 8.21 3.71
CA ASP A 84 -2.44 7.88 4.68
C ASP A 84 -2.24 8.96 5.74
N VAL A 85 -2.51 10.23 5.42
CA VAL A 85 -2.28 11.35 6.34
C VAL A 85 -3.05 11.15 7.64
N PHE A 86 -4.31 10.76 7.57
CA PHE A 86 -5.14 10.55 8.75
C PHE A 86 -4.63 9.37 9.59
N PHE A 87 -4.30 8.25 8.94
CA PHE A 87 -3.79 7.05 9.60
C PHE A 87 -2.49 7.34 10.35
N TRP A 88 -1.49 7.86 9.65
CA TRP A 88 -0.16 8.12 10.24
C TRP A 88 -0.19 9.26 11.26
N SER A 89 -1.03 10.28 11.08
CA SER A 89 -1.20 11.34 12.09
C SER A 89 -1.73 10.78 13.40
N ASN A 90 -2.71 9.88 13.35
CA ASN A 90 -3.25 9.25 14.56
C ASN A 90 -2.24 8.30 15.21
N LEU A 91 -1.44 7.60 14.41
CA LEU A 91 -0.41 6.68 14.93
C LEU A 91 0.77 7.41 15.56
N LEU A 92 1.20 8.54 14.98
CA LEU A 92 2.36 9.31 15.44
C LEU A 92 2.04 10.27 16.60
N ARG A 93 0.81 10.79 16.66
CA ARG A 93 0.39 11.76 17.71
C ARG A 93 0.65 11.29 19.14
N PRO A 94 0.39 10.03 19.57
CA PRO A 94 0.70 9.57 20.91
C PRO A 94 2.20 9.55 21.24
N LEU A 95 3.07 9.61 20.23
CA LEU A 95 4.52 9.63 20.38
C LEU A 95 5.07 11.05 20.51
N GLU A 96 4.25 12.08 20.34
CA GLU A 96 4.66 13.48 20.52
C GLU A 96 5.00 13.79 21.96
N THR A 97 5.91 14.74 22.14
CA THR A 97 6.35 15.20 23.45
C THR A 97 6.35 16.73 23.52
N GLU A 98 6.70 17.28 24.68
CA GLU A 98 6.95 18.72 24.83
C GLU A 98 8.14 19.21 23.96
N LYS A 99 9.02 18.28 23.53
CA LYS A 99 10.23 18.62 22.76
C LYS A 99 10.01 18.56 21.25
N TYR A 100 9.14 17.69 20.76
CA TYR A 100 8.91 17.49 19.32
C TYR A 100 7.45 17.14 19.00
N PHE A 101 7.08 17.39 17.74
CA PHE A 101 5.79 17.02 17.14
C PHE A 101 5.98 16.53 15.71
N PHE A 102 5.00 15.78 15.21
CA PHE A 102 5.01 15.27 13.83
C PHE A 102 4.12 16.10 12.93
N GLU A 103 4.65 16.48 11.78
CA GLU A 103 3.89 17.07 10.69
C GLU A 103 3.80 16.07 9.54
N VAL A 104 2.62 15.44 9.40
CA VAL A 104 2.36 14.44 8.36
C VAL A 104 1.93 15.14 7.09
N MET A 105 2.64 14.92 5.99
CA MET A 105 2.40 15.61 4.73
C MET A 105 2.76 14.77 3.49
N LEU A 106 2.22 15.18 2.36
CA LEU A 106 2.58 14.60 1.06
C LEU A 106 3.84 15.25 0.51
N PRO A 107 4.71 14.50 -0.18
CA PRO A 107 5.77 15.10 -0.97
C PRO A 107 5.19 15.95 -2.10
N SER A 108 5.90 17.00 -2.53
CA SER A 108 5.41 17.89 -3.56
C SER A 108 5.15 17.17 -4.88
N ARG A 109 4.12 17.60 -5.63
CA ARG A 109 3.59 16.95 -6.84
C ARG A 109 4.60 16.65 -7.95
N THR A 110 5.76 17.26 -7.97
CA THR A 110 6.76 17.10 -9.03
C THR A 110 7.51 15.77 -8.99
N SER A 111 7.56 15.09 -7.85
CA SER A 111 8.26 13.80 -7.68
C SER A 111 7.35 12.56 -7.81
N LEU A 112 6.02 12.74 -7.88
CA LEU A 112 5.05 11.66 -7.76
C LEU A 112 4.66 10.95 -9.08
N CYS A 113 5.24 11.31 -10.23
CA CYS A 113 4.74 10.83 -11.53
C CYS A 113 5.17 9.41 -11.95
N LYS A 114 6.07 8.74 -11.22
CA LYS A 114 6.53 7.39 -11.59
C LYS A 114 6.72 6.51 -10.35
N GLY A 115 5.75 5.63 -10.09
CA GLY A 115 5.88 4.58 -9.06
C GLY A 115 6.18 5.19 -7.68
N LYS A 116 5.18 5.59 -6.95
CA LYS A 116 5.26 6.41 -5.73
C LYS A 116 6.35 5.95 -4.76
N LYS A 117 6.46 4.64 -4.51
CA LYS A 117 7.39 4.06 -3.53
C LYS A 117 8.86 4.12 -4.00
N ILE A 118 9.13 3.82 -5.27
CA ILE A 118 10.49 3.90 -5.85
C ILE A 118 10.95 5.35 -5.92
N ALA A 119 10.05 6.30 -6.26
CA ALA A 119 10.37 7.71 -6.26
C ALA A 119 10.63 8.22 -4.84
N MET A 120 9.86 7.78 -3.85
CA MET A 120 10.09 8.11 -2.44
C MET A 120 11.41 7.52 -1.93
N ALA A 121 11.72 6.26 -2.24
CA ALA A 121 12.96 5.62 -1.82
C ALA A 121 14.19 6.27 -2.47
N ASN A 122 14.17 6.53 -3.78
CA ASN A 122 15.31 7.07 -4.51
C ASN A 122 15.48 8.59 -4.31
N ASP A 123 14.39 9.36 -4.32
CA ASP A 123 14.45 10.83 -4.20
C ASP A 123 14.55 11.29 -2.75
N LEU A 124 13.93 10.56 -1.81
CA LEU A 124 13.91 10.90 -0.39
C LEU A 124 14.97 10.17 0.42
N GLY A 125 15.48 8.99 -0.02
CA GLY A 125 16.40 8.18 0.78
C GLY A 125 17.59 8.97 1.33
N ASN A 126 18.20 9.83 0.52
CA ASN A 126 19.29 10.72 0.92
C ASN A 126 18.83 12.00 1.67
N ARG A 127 17.53 12.25 1.78
CA ARG A 127 16.95 13.42 2.45
C ARG A 127 16.40 13.09 3.82
N LEU A 128 16.12 11.80 4.09
CA LEU A 128 15.61 11.33 5.37
C LEU A 128 16.66 11.45 6.48
N GLY A 129 16.19 11.54 7.71
CA GLY A 129 17.02 11.69 8.89
C GLY A 129 16.18 12.01 10.12
N HIS A 130 16.82 12.43 11.20
CA HIS A 130 16.16 12.67 12.50
C HIS A 130 14.97 13.63 12.45
N CYS A 131 14.96 14.59 11.51
CA CYS A 131 13.89 15.58 11.39
C CYS A 131 12.99 15.33 10.18
N MET A 132 13.21 14.25 9.42
CA MET A 132 12.42 13.89 8.25
C MET A 132 12.37 12.37 8.09
N ILE A 133 11.19 11.81 8.19
CA ILE A 133 10.92 10.37 8.04
C ILE A 133 9.97 10.12 6.88
N ALA A 134 9.95 8.90 6.36
CA ALA A 134 8.96 8.42 5.41
C ALA A 134 8.08 7.34 6.06
N CYS A 135 6.79 7.39 5.79
CA CYS A 135 5.80 6.42 6.24
C CYS A 135 5.12 5.83 5.02
N VAL A 136 5.31 4.54 4.78
CA VAL A 136 4.94 3.85 3.54
C VAL A 136 4.12 2.61 3.81
N ASP A 137 3.37 2.15 2.81
CA ASP A 137 2.78 0.83 2.84
C ASP A 137 3.87 -0.24 2.68
N ALA A 138 3.76 -1.34 3.42
CA ALA A 138 4.72 -2.43 3.32
C ALA A 138 4.64 -3.14 1.97
N ASP A 139 3.47 -3.23 1.36
CA ASP A 139 3.21 -4.12 0.23
C ASP A 139 3.75 -5.54 0.51
N TYR A 140 4.52 -6.12 -0.42
CA TYR A 140 5.28 -7.34 -0.17
C TYR A 140 6.71 -7.08 0.32
N ASP A 141 7.16 -5.81 0.40
CA ASP A 141 8.57 -5.51 0.74
C ASP A 141 8.95 -6.05 2.13
N TYR A 142 8.02 -5.97 3.11
CA TYR A 142 8.24 -6.60 4.40
C TYR A 142 8.47 -8.10 4.30
N LEU A 143 7.70 -8.81 3.48
CA LEU A 143 7.82 -10.26 3.30
C LEU A 143 8.98 -10.65 2.38
N MET A 144 9.52 -9.71 1.60
CA MET A 144 10.68 -9.94 0.73
C MET A 144 12.02 -9.91 1.48
N GLN A 145 12.10 -9.28 2.65
CA GLN A 145 13.30 -9.26 3.51
C GLN A 145 14.60 -8.95 2.74
N GLY A 146 14.56 -7.90 1.91
CA GLY A 146 15.69 -7.47 1.09
C GLY A 146 15.90 -8.24 -0.22
N ALA A 147 15.03 -9.18 -0.58
CA ALA A 147 15.14 -9.92 -1.85
C ALA A 147 14.86 -9.07 -3.10
N THR A 148 14.28 -7.88 -2.94
CA THR A 148 14.07 -6.89 -4.01
C THR A 148 14.79 -5.59 -3.65
N LEU A 149 15.06 -4.74 -4.66
CA LEU A 149 15.72 -3.44 -4.41
C LEU A 149 14.86 -2.54 -3.51
N THR A 150 13.55 -2.51 -3.70
CA THR A 150 12.62 -1.74 -2.86
C THR A 150 12.60 -2.25 -1.43
N SER A 151 12.50 -3.56 -1.26
CA SER A 151 12.57 -4.18 0.06
C SER A 151 13.88 -3.90 0.78
N ALA A 152 15.02 -3.98 0.08
CA ALA A 152 16.34 -3.68 0.64
C ALA A 152 16.41 -2.20 1.11
N GLU A 153 15.88 -1.26 0.34
CA GLU A 153 15.85 0.16 0.70
C GLU A 153 14.99 0.42 1.95
N VAL A 154 13.78 -0.15 1.99
CA VAL A 154 12.88 -0.03 3.14
C VAL A 154 13.52 -0.57 4.42
N PHE A 155 14.25 -1.70 4.32
CA PHE A 155 14.88 -2.32 5.49
C PHE A 155 16.17 -1.64 5.95
N ASN A 156 16.98 -1.14 5.03
CA ASN A 156 18.28 -0.57 5.36
C ASN A 156 18.21 0.88 5.83
N ASN A 157 17.10 1.58 5.57
CA ASN A 157 16.95 2.98 5.98
C ASN A 157 16.15 3.08 7.29
N PRO A 158 16.78 3.47 8.41
CA PRO A 158 16.14 3.53 9.73
C PRO A 158 15.09 4.65 9.85
N TYR A 159 14.96 5.50 8.83
CA TYR A 159 14.00 6.61 8.79
C TYR A 159 12.79 6.30 7.89
N ILE A 160 12.68 5.05 7.40
CA ILE A 160 11.51 4.57 6.68
C ILE A 160 10.69 3.67 7.61
N PHE A 161 9.48 4.08 7.89
CA PHE A 161 8.50 3.32 8.67
C PHE A 161 7.47 2.71 7.73
N HIS A 162 7.05 1.49 7.98
CA HIS A 162 6.09 0.80 7.13
C HIS A 162 4.98 0.13 7.94
N THR A 163 3.89 -0.25 7.25
CA THR A 163 2.69 -0.78 7.90
C THR A 163 2.83 -2.19 8.48
N TYR A 164 3.88 -2.96 8.19
CA TYR A 164 4.04 -4.40 8.45
C TYR A 164 3.03 -5.28 7.70
N VAL A 165 1.71 -5.03 7.85
CA VAL A 165 0.67 -5.57 6.97
C VAL A 165 0.79 -4.94 5.58
N TYR A 166 0.04 -5.45 4.59
CA TYR A 166 0.25 -5.03 3.20
C TYR A 166 0.12 -3.50 3.03
N ALA A 167 -0.97 -2.89 3.51
CA ALA A 167 -1.26 -1.46 3.40
C ALA A 167 -2.19 -1.00 4.52
N ILE A 168 -2.48 0.30 4.60
CA ILE A 168 -3.37 0.86 5.63
C ILE A 168 -4.80 0.30 5.54
N GLU A 169 -5.30 -0.05 4.35
CA GLU A 169 -6.62 -0.65 4.18
C GLU A 169 -6.74 -2.00 4.89
N ASN A 170 -5.63 -2.73 5.06
CA ASN A 170 -5.64 -3.99 5.78
C ASN A 170 -5.97 -3.82 7.26
N PHE A 171 -5.56 -2.71 7.89
CA PHE A 171 -5.98 -2.36 9.25
C PHE A 171 -7.47 -2.02 9.32
N GLN A 172 -8.05 -1.39 8.28
CA GLN A 172 -9.48 -1.11 8.21
C GLN A 172 -10.31 -2.40 8.11
N CYS A 173 -9.71 -3.46 7.56
CA CYS A 173 -10.32 -4.79 7.43
C CYS A 173 -10.00 -5.72 8.62
N TYR A 174 -9.46 -5.21 9.71
CA TYR A 174 -9.13 -6.01 10.89
C TYR A 174 -10.39 -6.63 11.51
N ALA A 175 -10.45 -7.95 11.53
CA ALA A 175 -11.66 -8.71 11.84
C ALA A 175 -12.35 -8.31 13.16
N PRO A 176 -11.62 -8.17 14.29
CA PRO A 176 -12.24 -7.72 15.54
C PRO A 176 -12.85 -6.32 15.48
N GLY A 177 -12.37 -5.46 14.56
CA GLY A 177 -12.92 -4.10 14.35
C GLY A 177 -14.18 -4.08 13.50
N LEU A 178 -14.32 -5.02 12.55
CA LEU A 178 -15.44 -5.02 11.59
C LEU A 178 -16.80 -5.21 12.26
N GLN A 179 -16.91 -6.04 13.30
CA GLN A 179 -18.12 -6.22 14.08
C GLN A 179 -18.59 -4.89 14.68
N ASN A 180 -17.67 -4.14 15.30
CA ASN A 180 -17.99 -2.83 15.87
C ASN A 180 -18.46 -1.84 14.81
N VAL A 181 -17.84 -1.84 13.62
CA VAL A 181 -18.25 -0.99 12.49
C VAL A 181 -19.65 -1.34 12.04
N CYS A 182 -20.00 -2.63 11.96
CA CYS A 182 -21.36 -3.07 11.61
C CYS A 182 -22.39 -2.62 12.64
N VAL A 183 -22.12 -2.83 13.92
CA VAL A 183 -23.01 -2.39 15.01
C VAL A 183 -23.23 -0.88 14.96
N MET A 184 -22.17 -0.09 14.80
CA MET A 184 -22.27 1.37 14.71
C MET A 184 -23.02 1.84 13.45
N ALA A 185 -22.86 1.14 12.32
CA ALA A 185 -23.48 1.52 11.06
C ALA A 185 -24.97 1.17 11.00
N THR A 186 -25.36 0.05 11.61
CA THR A 186 -26.73 -0.48 11.55
C THR A 186 -27.55 -0.15 12.78
N LEU A 187 -26.92 0.24 13.90
CA LEU A 187 -27.51 0.39 15.24
C LEU A 187 -28.17 -0.92 15.71
N ASN A 188 -27.66 -2.05 15.24
CA ASN A 188 -28.13 -3.39 15.55
C ASN A 188 -27.00 -4.17 16.23
N ASP A 189 -27.21 -4.62 17.44
CA ASP A 189 -26.27 -5.40 18.26
C ASP A 189 -26.42 -6.92 18.08
N HIS A 190 -27.35 -7.36 17.24
CA HIS A 190 -27.51 -8.77 16.96
C HIS A 190 -26.33 -9.34 16.15
N HIS A 191 -25.82 -10.45 16.59
CA HIS A 191 -24.74 -11.18 15.92
C HIS A 191 -25.29 -11.89 14.66
N ILE A 192 -25.32 -11.16 13.52
CA ILE A 192 -25.79 -11.71 12.24
C ILE A 192 -24.73 -12.58 11.59
N PHE A 193 -23.45 -12.17 11.74
CA PHE A 193 -22.31 -12.83 11.10
C PHE A 193 -21.05 -12.70 11.97
N ASP A 194 -20.33 -13.81 12.15
CA ASP A 194 -19.06 -13.84 12.89
C ASP A 194 -17.88 -13.52 11.94
N PHE A 195 -17.56 -12.24 11.83
CA PHE A 195 -16.46 -11.78 10.99
C PHE A 195 -15.11 -12.35 11.39
N GLU A 196 -14.88 -12.49 12.70
CA GLU A 196 -13.60 -12.97 13.22
C GLU A 196 -13.40 -14.45 12.87
N ALA A 197 -14.36 -15.28 13.17
CA ALA A 197 -14.30 -16.70 12.83
C ALA A 197 -14.22 -16.92 11.32
N PHE A 198 -14.98 -16.17 10.54
CA PHE A 198 -14.97 -16.29 9.08
C PHE A 198 -13.62 -15.91 8.49
N LEU A 199 -13.07 -14.72 8.81
CA LEU A 199 -11.80 -14.26 8.27
C LEU A 199 -10.61 -15.08 8.76
N ARG A 200 -10.67 -15.61 9.98
CA ARG A 200 -9.71 -16.60 10.48
C ARG A 200 -9.72 -17.87 9.62
N ASN A 201 -10.89 -18.47 9.40
CA ASN A 201 -11.02 -19.68 8.60
C ASN A 201 -10.63 -19.44 7.13
N TYR A 202 -11.05 -18.32 6.56
CA TYR A 202 -10.63 -17.88 5.24
C TYR A 202 -9.10 -17.78 5.14
N SER A 203 -8.45 -17.13 6.10
CA SER A 203 -7.00 -16.97 6.19
C SER A 203 -6.27 -18.31 6.22
N VAL A 204 -6.71 -19.23 7.07
CA VAL A 204 -6.13 -20.59 7.19
C VAL A 204 -6.20 -21.33 5.85
N ILE A 205 -7.29 -21.17 5.11
CA ILE A 205 -7.46 -21.82 3.80
C ILE A 205 -6.49 -21.24 2.77
N ILE A 206 -6.35 -19.92 2.71
CA ILE A 206 -5.51 -19.26 1.69
C ILE A 206 -4.01 -19.30 2.05
N TRP A 207 -3.64 -19.48 3.32
CA TRP A 207 -2.27 -19.48 3.81
C TRP A 207 -1.28 -20.28 2.96
N PRO A 208 -1.49 -21.57 2.67
CA PRO A 208 -0.51 -22.34 1.92
C PRO A 208 -0.33 -21.81 0.48
N LEU A 209 -1.37 -21.27 -0.13
CA LEU A 209 -1.29 -20.68 -1.46
C LEU A 209 -0.59 -19.30 -1.41
N PHE A 210 -0.82 -18.52 -0.35
CA PHE A 210 -0.13 -17.26 -0.13
C PHE A 210 1.38 -17.48 0.03
N VAL A 211 1.81 -18.47 0.80
CA VAL A 211 3.24 -18.84 0.90
C VAL A 211 3.83 -19.18 -0.48
N TRP A 212 3.09 -19.88 -1.36
CA TRP A 212 3.49 -20.12 -2.74
C TRP A 212 3.60 -18.83 -3.56
N ASN A 213 2.69 -17.87 -3.35
CA ASN A 213 2.78 -16.58 -4.04
C ASN A 213 4.03 -15.81 -3.62
N ILE A 214 4.31 -15.69 -2.31
CA ILE A 214 5.55 -15.10 -1.80
C ILE A 214 6.78 -15.85 -2.31
N TRP A 215 6.72 -17.20 -2.36
CA TRP A 215 7.78 -18.01 -2.93
C TRP A 215 8.09 -17.62 -4.38
N CYS A 216 7.06 -17.46 -5.21
CA CYS A 216 7.23 -17.03 -6.59
C CYS A 216 7.90 -15.66 -6.72
N TYR A 217 7.58 -14.73 -5.83
CA TYR A 217 8.24 -13.42 -5.79
C TYR A 217 9.70 -13.52 -5.34
N ARG A 218 9.98 -14.27 -4.28
CA ARG A 218 11.34 -14.49 -3.76
C ARG A 218 12.27 -15.16 -4.77
N TYR A 219 11.76 -16.10 -5.57
CA TYR A 219 12.52 -16.83 -6.56
C TYR A 219 12.41 -16.28 -7.99
N GLY A 220 11.88 -15.07 -8.16
CA GLY A 220 11.82 -14.40 -9.45
C GLY A 220 10.86 -15.02 -10.48
N THR A 221 9.95 -15.88 -10.05
CA THR A 221 8.98 -16.59 -10.91
C THR A 221 7.57 -15.99 -10.83
N TYR A 222 7.44 -14.77 -10.32
CA TYR A 222 6.16 -14.08 -10.10
C TYR A 222 5.30 -13.90 -11.37
N LYS A 223 5.93 -13.94 -12.57
CA LYS A 223 5.18 -13.91 -13.85
C LYS A 223 4.33 -15.18 -14.08
N GLN A 224 4.65 -16.29 -13.44
CA GLN A 224 3.91 -17.56 -13.56
C GLN A 224 2.82 -17.71 -12.49
N PHE A 225 2.94 -16.96 -11.40
CA PHE A 225 1.90 -16.85 -10.38
C PHE A 225 2.00 -15.50 -9.68
N SER A 226 1.37 -14.51 -10.30
CA SER A 226 1.35 -13.14 -9.84
C SER A 226 0.39 -12.93 -8.65
N MET A 227 0.47 -11.76 -8.03
CA MET A 227 -0.49 -11.31 -7.02
C MET A 227 -1.94 -11.27 -7.57
N LEU A 228 -2.11 -10.88 -8.83
CA LEU A 228 -3.41 -10.87 -9.49
C LEU A 228 -3.96 -12.29 -9.69
N ASP A 229 -3.10 -13.25 -10.08
CA ASP A 229 -3.49 -14.67 -10.20
C ASP A 229 -3.89 -15.24 -8.83
N PHE A 230 -3.18 -14.87 -7.77
CA PHE A 230 -3.54 -15.22 -6.40
C PHE A 230 -4.93 -14.66 -6.05
N TYR A 231 -5.16 -13.36 -6.26
CA TYR A 231 -6.43 -12.70 -5.99
C TYR A 231 -7.60 -13.36 -6.71
N HIS A 232 -7.47 -13.66 -8.00
CA HIS A 232 -8.53 -14.33 -8.78
C HIS A 232 -8.96 -15.69 -8.22
N ILE A 233 -8.09 -16.35 -7.46
CA ILE A 233 -8.43 -17.63 -6.82
C ILE A 233 -9.10 -17.41 -5.46
N VAL A 234 -8.66 -16.41 -4.71
CA VAL A 234 -9.07 -16.24 -3.31
C VAL A 234 -10.21 -15.25 -3.10
N GLN A 235 -10.60 -14.47 -4.15
CA GLN A 235 -11.73 -13.55 -4.06
C GLN A 235 -13.05 -14.29 -3.81
N LEU A 236 -13.92 -13.70 -3.00
CA LEU A 236 -15.24 -14.22 -2.70
C LEU A 236 -16.27 -13.64 -3.68
N GLN A 237 -16.52 -14.32 -4.81
CA GLN A 237 -17.43 -13.82 -5.84
C GLN A 237 -18.90 -13.87 -5.42
N GLN A 238 -19.28 -14.86 -4.64
CA GLN A 238 -20.65 -15.03 -4.11
C GLN A 238 -20.53 -15.59 -2.70
N LEU A 239 -20.68 -14.73 -1.71
CA LEU A 239 -20.73 -15.14 -0.32
C LEU A 239 -22.17 -15.46 0.05
N ASN A 240 -22.43 -16.72 0.44
CA ASN A 240 -23.68 -17.10 1.05
C ASN A 240 -23.59 -16.87 2.57
N PHE A 241 -24.21 -15.80 3.04
CA PHE A 241 -24.16 -15.43 4.46
C PHE A 241 -24.87 -16.44 5.38
N TYR A 242 -25.85 -17.16 4.86
CA TYR A 242 -26.56 -18.20 5.62
C TYR A 242 -25.77 -19.51 5.71
N HIS A 243 -24.86 -19.74 4.76
CA HIS A 243 -24.02 -20.94 4.66
C HIS A 243 -22.59 -20.58 4.27
N PRO A 244 -21.88 -19.79 5.10
CA PRO A 244 -20.51 -19.32 4.79
C PRO A 244 -19.51 -20.47 4.66
N GLU A 245 -19.78 -21.62 5.32
CA GLU A 245 -18.99 -22.83 5.24
C GLU A 245 -18.91 -23.41 3.82
N GLN A 246 -20.00 -23.30 3.03
CA GLN A 246 -20.00 -23.77 1.64
C GLN A 246 -19.06 -22.93 0.76
N THR A 247 -19.05 -21.63 0.99
CA THR A 247 -18.13 -20.70 0.31
C THR A 247 -16.67 -21.02 0.64
N LEU A 248 -16.38 -21.29 1.92
CA LEU A 248 -15.03 -21.65 2.37
C LEU A 248 -14.58 -23.00 1.84
N GLU A 249 -15.49 -23.98 1.74
CA GLU A 249 -15.16 -25.30 1.18
C GLU A 249 -14.87 -25.21 -0.32
N HIS A 250 -15.66 -24.45 -1.08
CA HIS A 250 -15.37 -24.17 -2.49
C HIS A 250 -13.99 -23.52 -2.66
N LEU A 251 -13.69 -22.50 -1.84
CA LEU A 251 -12.38 -21.84 -1.83
C LEU A 251 -11.25 -22.84 -1.55
N ARG A 252 -11.42 -23.75 -0.59
CA ARG A 252 -10.46 -24.81 -0.26
C ARG A 252 -10.14 -25.70 -1.46
N HIS A 253 -11.15 -26.07 -2.23
CA HIS A 253 -10.97 -26.85 -3.47
C HIS A 253 -10.14 -26.08 -4.52
N LEU A 254 -10.44 -24.81 -4.75
CA LEU A 254 -9.70 -23.96 -5.70
C LEU A 254 -8.24 -23.80 -5.28
N VAL A 255 -8.00 -23.50 -4.02
CA VAL A 255 -6.65 -23.34 -3.43
C VAL A 255 -5.85 -24.64 -3.59
N ASN A 256 -6.41 -25.79 -3.21
CA ASN A 256 -5.73 -27.08 -3.30
C ASN A 256 -5.42 -27.46 -4.77
N ALA A 257 -6.34 -27.20 -5.68
CA ALA A 257 -6.13 -27.44 -7.11
C ALA A 257 -4.95 -26.61 -7.65
N LYS A 258 -4.85 -25.34 -7.25
CA LYS A 258 -3.74 -24.48 -7.66
C LYS A 258 -2.42 -24.91 -7.03
N ILE A 259 -2.38 -25.25 -5.75
CA ILE A 259 -1.18 -25.74 -5.07
C ILE A 259 -0.64 -26.99 -5.77
N ASN A 260 -1.50 -27.95 -6.11
CA ASN A 260 -1.12 -29.16 -6.83
C ASN A 260 -0.47 -28.87 -8.19
N ARG A 261 -0.95 -27.83 -8.90
CA ARG A 261 -0.34 -27.35 -10.16
C ARG A 261 1.02 -26.73 -9.91
N LEU A 262 1.15 -25.85 -8.89
CA LEU A 262 2.42 -25.19 -8.54
C LEU A 262 3.49 -26.20 -8.12
N GLN A 263 3.13 -27.23 -7.34
CA GLN A 263 4.06 -28.29 -6.93
C GLN A 263 4.61 -29.10 -8.12
N LYS A 264 3.78 -29.30 -9.15
CA LYS A 264 4.23 -29.95 -10.41
C LYS A 264 5.10 -29.02 -11.25
N GLN A 265 4.74 -27.74 -11.30
CA GLN A 265 5.43 -26.74 -12.08
C GLN A 265 6.81 -26.36 -11.48
N PHE A 266 6.91 -26.37 -10.16
CA PHE A 266 8.11 -25.96 -9.41
C PHE A 266 8.60 -27.10 -8.48
N PRO A 267 9.28 -28.14 -9.01
CA PRO A 267 9.79 -29.24 -8.20
C PRO A 267 10.77 -28.80 -7.10
N GLN A 268 11.54 -27.71 -7.33
CA GLN A 268 12.44 -27.11 -6.35
C GLN A 268 11.73 -26.57 -5.10
N GLY A 269 10.44 -26.28 -5.19
CA GLY A 269 9.63 -25.90 -4.05
C GLY A 269 9.55 -26.97 -2.96
N ARG A 270 9.80 -28.26 -3.28
CA ARG A 270 9.80 -29.33 -2.29
C ARG A 270 10.80 -29.10 -1.15
N THR A 271 11.92 -28.51 -1.42
CA THR A 271 13.00 -28.23 -0.45
C THR A 271 12.94 -26.80 0.11
N THR A 272 12.42 -25.85 -0.65
CA THR A 272 12.53 -24.40 -0.34
C THR A 272 11.25 -23.79 0.22
N TYR A 273 10.08 -24.44 0.02
CA TYR A 273 8.79 -23.94 0.52
C TYR A 273 8.69 -23.98 2.05
N LYS A 274 9.12 -25.09 2.68
CA LYS A 274 9.03 -25.24 4.13
C LYS A 274 9.91 -24.22 4.89
N PRO A 275 11.18 -24.03 4.55
CA PRO A 275 12.00 -22.97 5.14
C PRO A 275 11.39 -21.58 5.00
N LEU A 276 10.87 -21.21 3.82
CA LEU A 276 10.21 -19.93 3.62
C LEU A 276 8.95 -19.78 4.51
N ARG A 277 8.14 -20.84 4.62
CA ARG A 277 6.97 -20.84 5.50
C ARG A 277 7.35 -20.58 6.96
N GLU A 278 8.42 -21.20 7.43
CA GLU A 278 8.94 -21.00 8.79
C GLU A 278 9.46 -19.58 9.01
N GLU A 279 10.16 -19.02 8.02
CA GLU A 279 10.60 -17.63 8.04
C GLU A 279 9.41 -16.65 8.12
N LEU A 280 8.37 -16.86 7.30
CA LEU A 280 7.17 -16.02 7.33
C LEU A 280 6.45 -16.07 8.69
N LEU A 281 6.41 -17.23 9.33
CA LEU A 281 5.90 -17.36 10.70
C LEU A 281 6.73 -16.56 11.71
N GLN A 282 8.05 -16.57 11.58
CA GLN A 282 8.95 -15.76 12.44
C GLN A 282 8.76 -14.26 12.21
N LEU A 283 8.37 -13.83 11.01
CA LEU A 283 8.00 -12.45 10.69
C LEU A 283 6.62 -12.04 11.25
N GLY A 284 5.91 -12.95 11.92
CA GLY A 284 4.59 -12.68 12.49
C GLY A 284 3.42 -12.95 11.57
N LEU A 285 3.65 -13.44 10.35
CA LEU A 285 2.60 -13.87 9.45
C LEU A 285 2.11 -15.25 9.84
N THR A 286 0.90 -15.35 10.40
CA THR A 286 0.30 -16.64 10.81
C THR A 286 -0.78 -17.08 9.82
N PRO A 287 -1.14 -18.39 9.83
CA PRO A 287 -2.27 -18.84 9.03
C PRO A 287 -3.55 -18.06 9.27
N GLU A 288 -3.82 -17.65 10.50
CA GLU A 288 -5.04 -16.96 10.92
C GLU A 288 -5.10 -15.50 10.49
N THR A 289 -3.93 -14.87 10.26
CA THR A 289 -3.80 -13.44 9.93
C THR A 289 -3.37 -13.18 8.50
N THR A 290 -3.28 -14.21 7.66
CA THR A 290 -2.80 -14.10 6.26
C THR A 290 -3.57 -13.06 5.45
N TYR A 291 -4.88 -12.88 5.69
CA TYR A 291 -5.71 -11.90 5.00
C TYR A 291 -5.20 -10.46 5.14
N LEU A 292 -4.46 -10.15 6.21
CA LEU A 292 -3.87 -8.82 6.44
C LEU A 292 -2.66 -8.54 5.54
N TYR A 293 -2.11 -9.55 4.88
CA TYR A 293 -0.90 -9.43 4.05
C TYR A 293 -1.18 -9.54 2.55
N MET A 294 -2.45 -9.73 2.16
CA MET A 294 -2.87 -9.63 0.76
C MET A 294 -3.12 -8.16 0.39
N ARG A 295 -3.16 -7.87 -0.91
CA ARG A 295 -3.34 -6.49 -1.39
C ARG A 295 -4.59 -5.84 -0.79
N GLY A 296 -4.45 -4.66 -0.15
CA GLY A 296 -5.49 -4.04 0.65
C GLY A 296 -6.78 -3.76 -0.11
N HIS A 297 -6.70 -3.23 -1.33
CA HIS A 297 -7.87 -3.02 -2.18
C HIS A 297 -8.61 -4.32 -2.52
N ASP A 298 -7.88 -5.41 -2.76
CA ASP A 298 -8.47 -6.72 -3.05
C ASP A 298 -9.19 -7.29 -1.83
N LEU A 299 -8.61 -7.09 -0.65
CA LEU A 299 -9.22 -7.48 0.61
C LEU A 299 -10.50 -6.66 0.87
N PHE A 300 -10.41 -5.34 0.71
CA PHE A 300 -11.55 -4.46 0.98
C PHE A 300 -12.68 -4.68 -0.02
N ASP A 301 -12.40 -4.64 -1.33
CA ASP A 301 -13.42 -4.74 -2.38
C ASP A 301 -13.96 -6.18 -2.54
N GLY A 302 -13.10 -7.18 -2.41
CA GLY A 302 -13.44 -8.58 -2.69
C GLY A 302 -13.94 -9.37 -1.50
N ILE A 303 -13.69 -8.90 -0.27
CA ILE A 303 -13.99 -9.66 0.94
C ILE A 303 -14.73 -8.81 1.97
N ALA A 304 -14.13 -7.71 2.44
CA ALA A 304 -14.72 -6.93 3.53
C ALA A 304 -15.98 -6.18 3.10
N SER A 305 -15.97 -5.52 1.94
CA SER A 305 -17.13 -4.76 1.45
C SER A 305 -18.38 -5.64 1.20
N PRO A 306 -18.29 -6.82 0.59
CA PRO A 306 -19.41 -7.76 0.52
C PRO A 306 -19.96 -8.17 1.89
N LEU A 307 -19.08 -8.38 2.88
CA LEU A 307 -19.47 -8.73 4.25
C LEU A 307 -20.19 -7.58 4.98
N LEU A 308 -19.88 -6.33 4.65
CA LEU A 308 -20.50 -5.14 5.25
C LEU A 308 -21.84 -4.74 4.60
N CYS A 309 -22.22 -5.39 3.50
CA CYS A 309 -23.49 -5.12 2.78
C CYS A 309 -24.68 -5.96 3.29
N ILE A 310 -24.53 -6.64 4.42
CA ILE A 310 -25.56 -7.49 5.06
C ILE A 310 -26.66 -6.64 5.75
#